data_00655d7d0d0ac7580030fbcea70a5219
#
_entry.id   00655d7d0d0ac7580030fbcea70a5219
#
_cell.length_a   1.000
_cell.length_b   1.000
_cell.length_c   1.000
_cell.angle_alpha   90.00
_cell.angle_beta   90.00
_cell.angle_gamma   90.00
#
_symmetry.space_group_name_H-M   'P 1'
#
loop_
_entity.id
_entity.type
_entity.pdbx_description
1 polymer ?
#
loop_
_entity_poly.entity_id
_entity_poly.type
_entity_poly.pdbx_seq_one_letter_code
_entity_poly.pdbx_strand_id
1 'polypeptide(L)'
;VARSVRLVPTLPAASLLACALVLSACGGGVHGTPGGSGVRDPYFPKAGNGGYDVTHYGLRLAYDPGARHLTGTAVLTARAEKDLSAFNLDLLGMEVEKVTVGGEIARWNRAGQELTVRPHGDIGRDATFRVTVRYSGTPETVTDPDGSQEGWLRTADGVLALGEPTGSMAWFPGNHHPSDKAAYDLAVTVPEGLHAVSNGELRSERTARGSTTFVWHSGEPMASYLATLAIGRFDISRSRAGDLPLYTAVDPAEAAASRPVLGRIPEVLRWSERRFGPYPFSSAGAIVDSAASVGYALETQTRPVFPGAPDMTLLVHELAHQWYGDSVTPESWRDMWLNEGFATYAEWLWEEDHGGAGAQKTFDEVYSGASFDTEEAAEEIWEFPPADPPGAGQISDPPVYVRGAMVLQKVRQAVGDDRFFSILRGWAATYRHGNADTADFTAYVEKQAPGTDLEAVWDEWLYGEGKPEQP
;
A
#
# COMPACT_ATOMS: atom_id res chain seq x y z
N VAL A 1 19.92 -71.62 75.63
CA VAL A 1 21.14 -72.40 75.31
C VAL A 1 21.68 -71.93 73.99
N ALA A 2 22.83 -71.21 74.03
CA ALA A 2 23.98 -71.21 73.11
C ALA A 2 23.71 -70.84 71.64
N ARG A 3 24.51 -70.15 70.96
CA ARG A 3 25.89 -69.65 71.04
C ARG A 3 26.04 -68.54 69.93
N SER A 4 26.77 -67.51 70.28
CA SER A 4 27.30 -66.47 69.43
C SER A 4 28.33 -67.03 68.44
N VAL A 5 28.34 -66.49 67.20
CA VAL A 5 29.55 -66.44 66.37
C VAL A 5 29.63 -65.07 65.77
N ARG A 6 30.74 -64.37 66.05
CA ARG A 6 31.18 -63.12 65.44
C ARG A 6 31.77 -63.41 64.04
N LEU A 7 31.48 -62.56 63.06
CA LEU A 7 32.28 -62.46 61.89
C LEU A 7 32.49 -60.96 61.51
N VAL A 8 33.74 -60.68 61.23
CA VAL A 8 34.39 -59.38 61.00
C VAL A 8 33.96 -58.82 59.62
N PRO A 9 33.80 -57.51 59.50
CA PRO A 9 33.45 -56.90 58.21
C PRO A 9 34.67 -56.70 57.34
N THR A 10 34.62 -57.15 56.11
CA THR A 10 35.53 -56.76 55.04
C THR A 10 34.83 -55.68 54.15
N LEU A 11 35.44 -54.52 54.07
CA LEU A 11 35.09 -53.46 53.11
C LEU A 11 35.46 -53.87 51.66
N PRO A 12 34.59 -53.64 50.68
CA PRO A 12 35.05 -53.55 49.33
C PRO A 12 35.15 -52.08 48.88
N ALA A 13 36.18 -51.85 48.14
CA ALA A 13 36.55 -50.57 47.50
C ALA A 13 35.42 -50.02 46.64
N ALA A 14 35.10 -48.71 46.85
CA ALA A 14 34.21 -47.96 46.01
C ALA A 14 34.92 -47.62 44.72
N SER A 15 34.51 -48.26 43.64
CA SER A 15 34.84 -47.81 42.27
C SER A 15 33.95 -46.62 41.90
N LEU A 16 34.54 -45.42 41.84
CA LEU A 16 33.91 -44.20 41.27
C LEU A 16 33.82 -44.40 39.80
N LEU A 17 32.64 -44.78 39.30
CA LEU A 17 32.29 -44.70 37.88
C LEU A 17 31.85 -43.25 37.60
N ALA A 18 32.76 -42.45 37.05
CA ALA A 18 32.43 -41.12 36.50
C ALA A 18 31.56 -41.32 35.25
N CYS A 19 30.23 -41.18 35.39
CA CYS A 19 29.33 -40.98 34.27
C CYS A 19 29.60 -39.60 33.68
N ALA A 20 30.42 -39.53 32.63
CA ALA A 20 30.45 -38.38 31.74
C ALA A 20 29.08 -38.28 31.03
N LEU A 21 28.23 -37.41 31.55
CA LEU A 21 27.07 -36.92 30.80
C LEU A 21 27.57 -36.15 29.59
N VAL A 22 27.68 -36.83 28.46
CA VAL A 22 27.76 -36.19 27.15
C VAL A 22 26.39 -35.51 26.98
N LEU A 23 26.32 -34.22 27.31
CA LEU A 23 25.27 -33.34 26.79
C LEU A 23 25.46 -33.28 25.28
N SER A 24 24.82 -34.21 24.57
CA SER A 24 24.50 -34.01 23.17
C SER A 24 23.60 -32.79 23.14
N ALA A 25 24.19 -31.63 22.87
CA ALA A 25 23.45 -30.51 22.36
C ALA A 25 22.83 -31.00 21.03
N CYS A 26 21.61 -31.52 21.13
CA CYS A 26 20.75 -31.59 19.98
C CYS A 26 20.60 -30.13 19.48
N GLY A 27 21.41 -29.75 18.51
CA GLY A 27 21.11 -28.61 17.66
C GLY A 27 19.80 -28.97 16.98
N GLY A 28 18.69 -28.66 17.65
CA GLY A 28 17.37 -28.72 17.02
C GLY A 28 17.38 -27.73 15.89
N GLY A 29 17.57 -28.21 14.66
CA GLY A 29 17.36 -27.40 13.48
C GLY A 29 15.93 -26.86 13.50
N VAL A 30 15.74 -25.66 13.03
CA VAL A 30 14.40 -25.11 12.82
C VAL A 30 13.67 -26.03 11.84
N HIS A 31 12.46 -26.46 12.19
CA HIS A 31 11.58 -27.24 11.34
C HIS A 31 10.42 -26.36 10.89
N GLY A 32 10.64 -25.64 9.80
CA GLY A 32 9.68 -24.70 9.23
C GLY A 32 8.57 -25.38 8.46
N THR A 33 7.49 -24.63 8.27
CA THR A 33 6.39 -24.95 7.36
C THR A 33 6.38 -23.94 6.22
N PRO A 34 5.82 -24.28 5.04
CA PRO A 34 5.68 -23.29 3.96
C PRO A 34 4.86 -22.07 4.40
N GLY A 35 5.23 -20.90 3.94
CA GLY A 35 4.42 -19.69 3.96
C GLY A 35 3.15 -19.84 3.12
N GLY A 36 2.15 -19.01 3.38
CA GLY A 36 0.93 -18.97 2.57
C GLY A 36 1.19 -18.36 1.19
N SER A 37 0.46 -18.83 0.17
CA SER A 37 0.36 -18.19 -1.14
C SER A 37 -0.92 -17.34 -1.16
N GLY A 38 -0.90 -16.24 -0.49
CA GLY A 38 -2.03 -15.35 -0.23
C GLY A 38 -2.20 -15.08 1.27
N VAL A 39 -2.78 -13.94 1.60
CA VAL A 39 -3.13 -13.53 2.96
C VAL A 39 -4.61 -13.74 3.27
N ARG A 40 -5.35 -14.39 2.36
CA ARG A 40 -6.79 -14.67 2.47
C ARG A 40 -7.68 -13.43 2.31
N ASP A 41 -7.23 -12.45 1.52
CA ASP A 41 -8.11 -11.36 1.14
C ASP A 41 -9.36 -11.91 0.45
N PRO A 42 -10.56 -11.44 0.79
CA PRO A 42 -11.81 -11.98 0.24
C PRO A 42 -11.96 -11.74 -1.26
N TYR A 43 -11.38 -10.67 -1.79
CA TYR A 43 -11.50 -10.28 -3.20
C TYR A 43 -10.29 -10.67 -4.04
N PHE A 44 -9.10 -10.60 -3.46
CA PHE A 44 -7.83 -10.97 -4.10
C PHE A 44 -7.10 -12.07 -3.33
N PRO A 45 -7.67 -13.29 -3.25
CA PRO A 45 -7.17 -14.35 -2.37
C PRO A 45 -5.77 -14.86 -2.71
N LYS A 46 -5.23 -14.48 -3.87
CA LYS A 46 -3.87 -14.82 -4.32
C LYS A 46 -2.90 -13.64 -4.19
N ALA A 47 -3.35 -12.47 -3.80
CA ALA A 47 -2.48 -11.33 -3.59
C ALA A 47 -1.83 -11.41 -2.22
N GLY A 48 -0.57 -11.02 -2.15
CA GLY A 48 0.23 -11.09 -0.95
C GLY A 48 0.60 -12.51 -0.54
N ASN A 49 1.37 -12.64 0.52
CA ASN A 49 1.93 -13.91 0.97
C ASN A 49 2.08 -13.95 2.48
N GLY A 50 1.63 -15.02 3.12
CA GLY A 50 1.65 -15.14 4.56
C GLY A 50 2.92 -15.78 5.12
N GLY A 51 3.24 -15.42 6.37
CA GLY A 51 4.29 -16.01 7.19
C GLY A 51 5.56 -15.19 7.31
N TYR A 52 5.59 -14.02 6.69
CA TYR A 52 6.65 -13.02 6.80
C TYR A 52 6.09 -11.62 6.52
N ASP A 53 6.82 -10.61 6.93
CA ASP A 53 6.55 -9.19 6.77
C ASP A 53 7.76 -8.55 6.10
N VAL A 54 7.57 -7.82 4.99
CA VAL A 54 8.65 -7.13 4.28
C VAL A 54 8.86 -5.76 4.89
N THR A 55 10.07 -5.50 5.33
CA THR A 55 10.43 -4.20 5.95
C THR A 55 11.13 -3.26 4.97
N HIS A 56 11.70 -3.79 3.88
CA HIS A 56 12.42 -2.95 2.91
C HIS A 56 12.55 -3.62 1.55
N TYR A 57 12.31 -2.84 0.50
CA TYR A 57 12.58 -3.15 -0.90
C TYR A 57 13.74 -2.31 -1.42
N GLY A 58 14.80 -2.96 -1.92
CA GLY A 58 15.87 -2.32 -2.68
C GLY A 58 15.80 -2.75 -4.14
N LEU A 59 15.29 -1.88 -5.01
CA LEU A 59 15.08 -2.18 -6.42
C LEU A 59 16.15 -1.51 -7.29
N ARG A 60 16.87 -2.29 -8.09
CA ARG A 60 17.78 -1.79 -9.12
C ARG A 60 17.26 -2.20 -10.47
N LEU A 61 16.84 -1.21 -11.26
CA LEU A 61 16.13 -1.39 -12.52
C LEU A 61 16.93 -0.75 -13.66
N ALA A 62 16.93 -1.37 -14.82
CA ALA A 62 17.36 -0.77 -16.07
C ALA A 62 16.30 -1.02 -17.13
N TYR A 63 15.77 0.04 -17.72
CA TYR A 63 14.74 -0.04 -18.74
C TYR A 63 15.24 0.46 -20.09
N ASP A 64 15.04 -0.35 -21.11
CA ASP A 64 15.27 0.00 -22.51
C ASP A 64 13.93 0.17 -23.23
N PRO A 65 13.49 1.44 -23.48
CA PRO A 65 12.23 1.70 -24.17
C PRO A 65 12.21 1.16 -25.59
N GLY A 66 13.37 1.11 -26.27
CA GLY A 66 13.47 0.61 -27.66
C GLY A 66 13.20 -0.89 -27.74
N ALA A 67 13.76 -1.65 -26.82
CA ALA A 67 13.51 -3.09 -26.68
C ALA A 67 12.27 -3.41 -25.83
N ARG A 68 11.70 -2.41 -25.12
CA ARG A 68 10.64 -2.58 -24.11
C ARG A 68 11.02 -3.58 -23.03
N HIS A 69 12.28 -3.58 -22.67
CA HIS A 69 12.85 -4.59 -21.79
C HIS A 69 13.28 -4.00 -20.45
N LEU A 70 12.82 -4.60 -19.37
CA LEU A 70 13.20 -4.29 -18.00
C LEU A 70 14.14 -5.38 -17.49
N THR A 71 15.29 -4.96 -16.96
CA THR A 71 16.16 -5.82 -16.17
C THR A 71 16.13 -5.35 -14.74
N GLY A 72 15.86 -6.26 -13.81
CA GLY A 72 15.69 -5.94 -12.40
C GLY A 72 16.54 -6.79 -11.46
N THR A 73 16.92 -6.19 -10.36
CA THR A 73 17.41 -6.89 -9.17
C THR A 73 16.63 -6.33 -7.98
N ALA A 74 15.78 -7.15 -7.40
CA ALA A 74 15.08 -6.84 -6.17
C ALA A 74 15.79 -7.48 -4.98
N VAL A 75 16.02 -6.68 -3.94
CA VAL A 75 16.56 -7.12 -2.65
C VAL A 75 15.51 -6.81 -1.60
N LEU A 76 14.86 -7.85 -1.10
CA LEU A 76 13.86 -7.72 -0.04
C LEU A 76 14.51 -8.05 1.30
N THR A 77 14.26 -7.21 2.30
CA THR A 77 14.55 -7.53 3.70
C THR A 77 13.22 -7.80 4.39
N ALA A 78 13.08 -8.99 4.97
CA ALA A 78 11.84 -9.42 5.59
C ALA A 78 12.10 -10.05 6.97
N ARG A 79 11.07 -10.05 7.81
CA ARG A 79 11.04 -10.71 9.11
C ARG A 79 10.08 -11.91 9.04
N ALA A 80 10.55 -13.08 9.42
CA ALA A 80 9.70 -14.26 9.49
C ALA A 80 8.74 -14.17 10.69
N GLU A 81 7.47 -14.42 10.47
CA GLU A 81 6.44 -14.45 11.52
C GLU A 81 6.22 -15.85 12.11
N LYS A 82 6.74 -16.85 11.41
CA LYS A 82 6.77 -18.26 11.83
C LYS A 82 8.05 -18.92 11.32
N ASP A 83 8.30 -20.16 11.76
CA ASP A 83 9.36 -20.96 11.16
C ASP A 83 9.00 -21.35 9.73
N LEU A 84 9.85 -20.95 8.75
CA LEU A 84 9.60 -21.07 7.32
C LEU A 84 10.56 -22.07 6.65
N SER A 85 10.01 -23.08 5.98
CA SER A 85 10.76 -23.96 5.06
C SER A 85 10.70 -23.48 3.60
N ALA A 86 9.73 -22.65 3.27
CA ALA A 86 9.54 -21.99 1.98
C ALA A 86 8.69 -20.74 2.20
N PHE A 87 8.76 -19.79 1.27
CA PHE A 87 7.90 -18.62 1.20
C PHE A 87 7.63 -18.29 -0.27
N ASN A 88 6.63 -17.45 -0.51
CA ASN A 88 6.28 -17.02 -1.86
C ASN A 88 6.53 -15.51 -2.03
N LEU A 89 6.65 -15.09 -3.28
CA LEU A 89 6.62 -13.70 -3.74
C LEU A 89 5.69 -13.64 -4.94
N ASP A 90 4.95 -12.55 -5.08
CA ASP A 90 4.15 -12.29 -6.28
C ASP A 90 5.04 -11.65 -7.34
N LEU A 91 5.00 -12.17 -8.55
CA LEU A 91 5.65 -11.61 -9.74
C LEU A 91 4.93 -12.10 -10.98
N LEU A 92 4.41 -11.22 -11.81
CA LEU A 92 3.70 -11.57 -13.02
C LEU A 92 4.60 -11.40 -14.25
N GLY A 93 4.50 -12.32 -15.21
CA GLY A 93 5.07 -12.23 -16.56
C GLY A 93 6.60 -12.26 -16.68
N MET A 94 7.34 -11.70 -15.71
CA MET A 94 8.79 -11.55 -15.78
C MET A 94 9.54 -12.89 -15.63
N GLU A 95 10.64 -13.05 -16.34
CA GLU A 95 11.53 -14.22 -16.22
C GLU A 95 12.46 -14.08 -15.01
N VAL A 96 12.50 -15.09 -14.14
CA VAL A 96 13.38 -15.14 -12.98
C VAL A 96 14.67 -15.85 -13.38
N GLU A 97 15.81 -15.17 -13.22
CA GLU A 97 17.14 -15.68 -13.58
C GLU A 97 17.85 -16.36 -12.39
N LYS A 98 17.69 -15.77 -11.20
CA LYS A 98 18.38 -16.21 -9.99
C LYS A 98 17.66 -15.75 -8.73
N VAL A 99 17.60 -16.63 -7.75
CA VAL A 99 17.14 -16.31 -6.40
C VAL A 99 18.20 -16.70 -5.38
N THR A 100 18.48 -15.81 -4.42
CA THR A 100 19.33 -16.13 -3.26
C THR A 100 18.64 -15.71 -1.98
N VAL A 101 18.85 -16.46 -0.91
CA VAL A 101 18.40 -16.14 0.46
C VAL A 101 19.61 -16.13 1.36
N GLY A 102 19.83 -15.01 2.09
CA GLY A 102 21.03 -14.83 2.92
C GLY A 102 22.35 -14.87 2.12
N GLY A 103 22.31 -14.68 0.79
CA GLY A 103 23.45 -14.77 -0.12
C GLY A 103 23.67 -16.16 -0.73
N GLU A 104 23.00 -17.18 -0.23
CA GLU A 104 23.06 -18.56 -0.75
C GLU A 104 22.01 -18.78 -1.84
N ILE A 105 22.35 -19.61 -2.86
CA ILE A 105 21.42 -19.94 -3.95
C ILE A 105 20.22 -20.71 -3.38
N ALA A 106 19.02 -20.20 -3.61
CA ALA A 106 17.78 -20.88 -3.25
C ALA A 106 17.19 -21.64 -4.44
N ARG A 107 16.47 -22.72 -4.16
CA ARG A 107 15.61 -23.36 -5.17
C ARG A 107 14.31 -22.59 -5.28
N TRP A 108 13.77 -22.49 -6.47
CA TRP A 108 12.51 -21.80 -6.72
C TRP A 108 11.71 -22.46 -7.82
N ASN A 109 10.42 -22.17 -7.86
CA ASN A 109 9.51 -22.52 -8.97
C ASN A 109 8.45 -21.45 -9.13
N ARG A 110 7.83 -21.39 -10.31
CA ARG A 110 6.75 -20.48 -10.67
C ARG A 110 5.45 -21.23 -10.90
N ALA A 111 4.32 -20.62 -10.49
CA ALA A 111 2.97 -21.08 -10.79
C ALA A 111 2.08 -19.83 -10.96
N GLY A 112 1.92 -19.37 -12.21
CA GLY A 112 1.30 -18.07 -12.48
C GLY A 112 2.11 -16.93 -11.85
N GLN A 113 1.47 -16.07 -11.04
CA GLN A 113 2.12 -15.00 -10.30
C GLN A 113 3.01 -15.47 -9.16
N GLU A 114 2.78 -16.66 -8.62
CA GLU A 114 3.50 -17.18 -7.46
C GLU A 114 4.94 -17.58 -7.79
N LEU A 115 5.89 -16.96 -7.13
CA LEU A 115 7.29 -17.35 -7.09
C LEU A 115 7.58 -18.02 -5.75
N THR A 116 7.50 -19.35 -5.67
CA THR A 116 7.82 -20.09 -4.45
C THR A 116 9.33 -20.24 -4.29
N VAL A 117 9.87 -19.76 -3.18
CA VAL A 117 11.31 -19.79 -2.84
C VAL A 117 11.54 -20.77 -1.70
N ARG A 118 12.55 -21.66 -1.89
CA ARG A 118 13.00 -22.62 -0.87
C ARG A 118 14.45 -22.32 -0.51
N PRO A 119 14.69 -21.71 0.67
CA PRO A 119 16.04 -21.44 1.15
C PRO A 119 16.82 -22.72 1.37
N HIS A 120 18.14 -22.63 1.50
CA HIS A 120 18.99 -23.79 1.77
C HIS A 120 18.71 -24.41 3.16
N GLY A 121 18.43 -23.59 4.16
CA GLY A 121 17.99 -23.97 5.51
C GLY A 121 16.72 -23.23 5.90
N ASP A 122 15.96 -23.78 6.84
CA ASP A 122 14.73 -23.18 7.33
C ASP A 122 15.02 -21.86 8.04
N ILE A 123 14.12 -20.89 7.90
CA ILE A 123 14.22 -19.56 8.51
C ILE A 123 13.41 -19.59 9.81
N GLY A 124 14.05 -19.34 10.94
CA GLY A 124 13.38 -19.32 12.23
C GLY A 124 12.45 -18.12 12.39
N ARG A 125 11.39 -18.28 13.16
CA ARG A 125 10.47 -17.21 13.55
C ARG A 125 11.25 -16.03 14.13
N ASP A 126 10.79 -14.82 13.85
CA ASP A 126 11.38 -13.54 14.23
C ASP A 126 12.77 -13.25 13.61
N ALA A 127 13.30 -14.18 12.80
CA ALA A 127 14.55 -13.93 12.09
C ALA A 127 14.34 -12.95 10.93
N THR A 128 15.25 -11.97 10.85
CA THR A 128 15.37 -11.13 9.66
C THR A 128 16.16 -11.87 8.59
N PHE A 129 15.60 -11.94 7.38
CA PHE A 129 16.25 -12.57 6.24
C PHE A 129 16.23 -11.66 5.01
N ARG A 130 17.13 -11.92 4.08
CA ARG A 130 17.26 -11.15 2.85
C ARG A 130 17.11 -12.07 1.66
N VAL A 131 16.20 -11.67 0.76
CA VAL A 131 16.00 -12.33 -0.52
C VAL A 131 16.53 -11.44 -1.63
N THR A 132 17.26 -12.01 -2.59
CA THR A 132 17.64 -11.29 -3.81
C THR A 132 17.10 -12.06 -5.00
N VAL A 133 16.30 -11.39 -5.82
CA VAL A 133 15.76 -11.92 -7.08
C VAL A 133 16.34 -11.12 -8.23
N ARG A 134 16.97 -11.81 -9.18
CA ARG A 134 17.33 -11.26 -10.50
C ARG A 134 16.32 -11.70 -11.52
N TYR A 135 15.81 -10.76 -12.28
CA TYR A 135 14.74 -11.01 -13.23
C TYR A 135 14.84 -10.05 -14.40
N SER A 136 14.21 -10.44 -15.52
CA SER A 136 14.16 -9.60 -16.72
C SER A 136 12.94 -9.95 -17.57
N GLY A 137 12.61 -9.10 -18.52
CA GLY A 137 11.52 -9.33 -19.46
C GLY A 137 10.83 -8.06 -19.90
N THR A 138 9.69 -8.23 -20.53
CA THR A 138 8.77 -7.12 -20.86
C THR A 138 7.66 -7.14 -19.82
N PRO A 139 7.58 -6.13 -18.94
CA PRO A 139 6.50 -6.07 -17.96
C PRO A 139 5.13 -5.95 -18.64
N GLU A 140 4.11 -6.52 -18.01
CA GLU A 140 2.77 -6.63 -18.57
C GLU A 140 1.85 -5.49 -18.07
N THR A 141 0.87 -5.14 -18.89
CA THR A 141 -0.33 -4.43 -18.44
C THR A 141 -1.27 -5.47 -17.83
N VAL A 142 -1.79 -5.17 -16.66
CA VAL A 142 -2.79 -5.97 -15.95
C VAL A 142 -4.18 -5.37 -16.24
N THR A 143 -5.17 -6.21 -16.39
CA THR A 143 -6.57 -5.77 -16.50
C THR A 143 -7.30 -6.27 -15.27
N ASP A 144 -7.88 -5.36 -14.54
CA ASP A 144 -8.58 -5.62 -13.31
C ASP A 144 -9.99 -6.18 -13.51
N PRO A 145 -10.60 -6.74 -12.46
CA PRO A 145 -11.95 -7.27 -12.55
C PRO A 145 -13.02 -6.26 -12.99
N ASP A 146 -12.82 -4.96 -12.76
CA ASP A 146 -13.68 -3.86 -13.24
C ASP A 146 -13.40 -3.46 -14.70
N GLY A 147 -12.33 -3.99 -15.31
CA GLY A 147 -11.89 -3.70 -16.67
C GLY A 147 -10.88 -2.56 -16.80
N SER A 148 -10.51 -1.89 -15.71
CA SER A 148 -9.45 -0.89 -15.68
C SER A 148 -8.08 -1.50 -15.96
N GLN A 149 -7.09 -0.67 -16.32
CA GLN A 149 -5.74 -1.14 -16.64
C GLN A 149 -4.72 -0.56 -15.67
N GLU A 150 -3.86 -1.44 -15.17
CA GLU A 150 -2.78 -1.14 -14.24
C GLU A 150 -1.48 -1.88 -14.63
N GLY A 151 -0.51 -1.93 -13.75
CA GLY A 151 0.76 -2.60 -13.97
C GLY A 151 1.72 -1.72 -14.76
N TRP A 152 2.16 -2.16 -15.94
CA TRP A 152 3.13 -1.45 -16.76
C TRP A 152 2.47 -0.86 -18.01
N LEU A 153 2.12 0.40 -17.92
CA LEU A 153 1.33 1.12 -18.90
C LEU A 153 2.24 1.93 -19.83
N ARG A 154 1.97 1.89 -21.12
CA ARG A 154 2.77 2.61 -22.11
C ARG A 154 2.27 4.02 -22.29
N THR A 155 3.20 4.99 -22.26
CA THR A 155 2.96 6.38 -22.62
C THR A 155 3.54 6.70 -23.99
N ALA A 156 3.45 7.95 -24.43
CA ALA A 156 3.91 8.36 -25.75
C ALA A 156 5.42 8.14 -25.96
N ASP A 157 6.23 8.33 -24.93
CA ASP A 157 7.68 8.26 -25.02
C ASP A 157 8.34 7.40 -23.91
N GLY A 158 7.50 6.70 -23.11
CA GLY A 158 7.97 5.90 -22.00
C GLY A 158 6.95 4.94 -21.43
N VAL A 159 6.86 4.94 -20.10
CA VAL A 159 5.98 4.05 -19.34
C VAL A 159 5.57 4.69 -18.02
N LEU A 160 4.41 4.25 -17.53
CA LEU A 160 3.87 4.59 -16.23
C LEU A 160 3.51 3.28 -15.51
N ALA A 161 4.01 3.08 -14.28
CA ALA A 161 3.65 1.94 -13.45
C ALA A 161 2.63 2.38 -12.39
N LEU A 162 1.44 1.77 -12.42
CA LEU A 162 0.37 1.92 -11.45
C LEU A 162 0.08 0.56 -10.81
N GLY A 163 -0.22 0.52 -9.53
CA GLY A 163 -0.19 -0.71 -8.75
C GLY A 163 -1.50 -1.17 -8.16
N GLU A 164 -2.55 -0.38 -8.22
CA GLU A 164 -3.82 -0.67 -7.56
C GLU A 164 -4.78 -1.43 -8.50
N PRO A 165 -5.32 -2.58 -8.02
CA PRO A 165 -5.01 -3.25 -6.76
C PRO A 165 -3.83 -4.22 -6.83
N THR A 166 -3.43 -4.72 -8.03
CA THR A 166 -2.47 -5.83 -8.16
C THR A 166 -1.32 -5.59 -9.13
N GLY A 167 -1.30 -4.42 -9.79
CA GLY A 167 -0.37 -4.09 -10.88
C GLY A 167 1.10 -4.08 -10.52
N SER A 168 1.45 -3.86 -9.25
CA SER A 168 2.84 -3.84 -8.81
C SER A 168 3.58 -5.16 -9.06
N MET A 169 2.88 -6.30 -9.07
CA MET A 169 3.48 -7.60 -9.39
C MET A 169 3.98 -7.72 -10.83
N ALA A 170 3.57 -6.82 -11.73
CA ALA A 170 4.00 -6.84 -13.13
C ALA A 170 5.44 -6.36 -13.33
N TRP A 171 6.05 -5.63 -12.37
CA TRP A 171 7.36 -5.04 -12.58
C TRP A 171 8.41 -5.30 -11.50
N PHE A 172 8.02 -5.78 -10.31
CA PHE A 172 8.97 -6.27 -9.31
C PHE A 172 8.38 -7.39 -8.44
N PRO A 173 9.20 -8.34 -7.96
CA PRO A 173 8.74 -9.38 -7.04
C PRO A 173 8.53 -8.80 -5.63
N GLY A 174 7.39 -9.11 -5.02
CA GLY A 174 7.04 -8.56 -3.72
C GLY A 174 6.00 -9.37 -2.95
N ASN A 175 5.62 -8.82 -1.81
CA ASN A 175 4.45 -9.21 -1.04
C ASN A 175 3.35 -8.17 -1.35
N HIS A 176 2.59 -8.43 -2.42
CA HIS A 176 1.70 -7.43 -3.02
C HIS A 176 0.30 -7.48 -2.40
N HIS A 177 0.20 -6.92 -1.18
CA HIS A 177 -1.07 -6.73 -0.49
C HIS A 177 -0.99 -5.44 0.35
N PRO A 178 -2.09 -4.68 0.52
CA PRO A 178 -2.06 -3.43 1.30
C PRO A 178 -1.62 -3.61 2.74
N SER A 179 -1.83 -4.77 3.35
CA SER A 179 -1.41 -5.06 4.74
C SER A 179 0.11 -5.23 4.93
N ASP A 180 0.90 -5.36 3.85
CA ASP A 180 2.37 -5.43 3.93
C ASP A 180 2.98 -4.09 3.46
N LYS A 181 3.52 -3.33 4.40
CA LYS A 181 4.08 -1.99 4.16
C LYS A 181 5.57 -1.96 4.44
N ALA A 182 6.34 -1.39 3.55
CA ALA A 182 7.81 -1.36 3.63
C ALA A 182 8.41 -0.01 3.24
N ALA A 183 9.68 0.21 3.57
CA ALA A 183 10.49 1.28 2.98
C ALA A 183 11.03 0.86 1.60
N TYR A 184 11.30 1.84 0.72
CA TYR A 184 11.76 1.58 -0.64
C TYR A 184 12.99 2.41 -1.01
N ASP A 185 13.98 1.75 -1.62
CA ASP A 185 15.06 2.37 -2.37
C ASP A 185 15.00 1.91 -3.83
N LEU A 186 14.83 2.85 -4.77
CA LEU A 186 14.80 2.57 -6.20
C LEU A 186 16.00 3.22 -6.89
N ALA A 187 16.81 2.43 -7.56
CA ALA A 187 17.83 2.92 -8.49
C ALA A 187 17.43 2.54 -9.92
N VAL A 188 17.02 3.52 -10.71
CA VAL A 188 16.47 3.30 -12.06
C VAL A 188 17.39 3.90 -13.09
N THR A 189 17.88 3.10 -14.03
CA THR A 189 18.72 3.52 -15.14
C THR A 189 17.94 3.51 -16.44
N VAL A 190 17.95 4.65 -17.13
CA VAL A 190 17.26 4.87 -18.41
C VAL A 190 18.21 5.52 -19.41
N PRO A 191 17.96 5.50 -20.73
CA PRO A 191 18.69 6.26 -21.71
C PRO A 191 18.76 7.76 -21.36
N GLU A 192 19.88 8.40 -21.68
CA GLU A 192 20.07 9.84 -21.49
C GLU A 192 18.98 10.63 -22.23
N GLY A 193 18.43 11.65 -21.57
CA GLY A 193 17.34 12.47 -22.07
C GLY A 193 15.95 12.03 -21.62
N LEU A 194 15.84 10.87 -20.93
CA LEU A 194 14.64 10.47 -20.20
C LEU A 194 14.82 10.69 -18.71
N HIS A 195 13.72 10.93 -18.01
CA HIS A 195 13.64 10.90 -16.55
C HIS A 195 13.07 9.58 -16.08
N ALA A 196 13.41 9.21 -14.85
CA ALA A 196 12.73 8.15 -14.11
C ALA A 196 12.29 8.73 -12.76
N VAL A 197 10.98 8.83 -12.54
CA VAL A 197 10.36 9.47 -11.39
C VAL A 197 9.64 8.41 -10.56
N SER A 198 9.80 8.45 -9.24
CA SER A 198 9.17 7.50 -8.32
C SER A 198 8.78 8.18 -7.01
N ASN A 199 8.30 7.42 -6.04
CA ASN A 199 7.92 7.86 -4.70
C ASN A 199 9.12 8.43 -3.90
N GLY A 200 8.81 9.23 -2.89
CA GLY A 200 9.78 9.71 -1.91
C GLY A 200 10.70 10.81 -2.44
N GLU A 201 11.94 10.79 -2.01
CA GLU A 201 12.94 11.82 -2.28
C GLU A 201 13.96 11.37 -3.33
N LEU A 202 14.25 12.23 -4.31
CA LEU A 202 15.38 12.02 -5.24
C LEU A 202 16.71 12.25 -4.51
N ARG A 203 17.44 11.17 -4.23
CA ARG A 203 18.75 11.21 -3.55
C ARG A 203 19.91 11.51 -4.48
N SER A 204 19.84 11.02 -5.72
CA SER A 204 20.86 11.32 -6.73
C SER A 204 20.35 11.14 -8.15
N GLU A 205 20.94 11.90 -9.06
CA GLU A 205 20.78 11.82 -10.50
C GLU A 205 22.18 11.84 -11.13
N ARG A 206 22.52 10.82 -11.91
CA ARG A 206 23.85 10.71 -12.48
C ARG A 206 23.83 10.19 -13.91
N THR A 207 24.33 10.98 -14.82
CA THR A 207 24.50 10.59 -16.23
C THR A 207 25.91 10.07 -16.49
N ALA A 208 26.01 8.92 -17.12
CA ALA A 208 27.26 8.33 -17.58
C ALA A 208 27.03 7.38 -18.74
N ARG A 209 27.89 7.42 -19.74
CA ARG A 209 27.90 6.48 -20.89
C ARG A 209 26.56 6.42 -21.63
N GLY A 210 25.88 7.56 -21.81
CA GLY A 210 24.63 7.65 -22.56
C GLY A 210 23.40 7.14 -21.78
N SER A 211 23.51 6.99 -20.46
CA SER A 211 22.38 6.61 -19.59
C SER A 211 22.37 7.47 -18.33
N THR A 212 21.20 7.71 -17.78
CA THR A 212 21.02 8.40 -16.50
C THR A 212 20.46 7.44 -15.46
N THR A 213 21.07 7.42 -14.27
CA THR A 213 20.56 6.67 -13.12
C THR A 213 19.99 7.64 -12.10
N PHE A 214 18.72 7.42 -11.74
CA PHE A 214 18.00 8.14 -10.69
C PHE A 214 17.90 7.24 -9.46
N VAL A 215 18.18 7.79 -8.27
CA VAL A 215 18.04 7.05 -7.00
C VAL A 215 16.99 7.75 -6.14
N TRP A 216 15.93 7.05 -5.89
CA TRP A 216 14.80 7.47 -5.06
C TRP A 216 14.79 6.74 -3.73
N HIS A 217 14.29 7.41 -2.68
CA HIS A 217 14.15 6.85 -1.35
C HIS A 217 12.81 7.25 -0.74
N SER A 218 11.99 6.26 -0.38
CA SER A 218 10.78 6.39 0.42
C SER A 218 11.02 5.67 1.75
N GLY A 219 11.23 6.43 2.81
CA GLY A 219 11.64 5.87 4.11
C GLY A 219 10.47 5.49 4.99
N GLU A 220 9.31 6.08 4.79
CA GLU A 220 8.08 5.75 5.50
C GLU A 220 7.44 4.48 4.91
N PRO A 221 6.81 3.63 5.75
CA PRO A 221 6.14 2.42 5.28
C PRO A 221 5.10 2.71 4.19
N MET A 222 5.16 1.98 3.09
CA MET A 222 4.33 2.13 1.91
C MET A 222 3.83 0.76 1.45
N ALA A 223 2.53 0.62 1.25
CA ALA A 223 1.96 -0.55 0.60
C ALA A 223 2.42 -0.62 -0.86
N SER A 224 2.61 -1.81 -1.38
CA SER A 224 3.23 -1.97 -2.70
C SER A 224 2.37 -1.44 -3.86
N TYR A 225 1.05 -1.36 -3.71
CA TYR A 225 0.17 -0.79 -4.74
C TYR A 225 0.39 0.72 -4.94
N LEU A 226 0.89 1.42 -3.92
CA LEU A 226 1.24 2.84 -3.96
C LEU A 226 2.61 3.12 -4.57
N ALA A 227 3.38 2.07 -4.87
CA ALA A 227 4.68 2.22 -5.52
C ALA A 227 4.50 2.54 -7.02
N THR A 228 5.10 3.63 -7.47
CA THR A 228 5.02 4.08 -8.86
C THR A 228 6.39 4.29 -9.49
N LEU A 229 6.43 4.19 -10.81
CA LEU A 229 7.58 4.54 -11.64
C LEU A 229 7.10 5.11 -12.96
N ALA A 230 7.38 6.38 -13.20
CA ALA A 230 7.16 7.03 -14.48
C ALA A 230 8.49 7.25 -15.22
N ILE A 231 8.59 6.79 -16.45
CA ILE A 231 9.76 6.96 -17.31
C ILE A 231 9.31 7.67 -18.59
N GLY A 232 9.89 8.84 -18.87
CA GLY A 232 9.53 9.65 -20.02
C GLY A 232 10.29 10.97 -20.04
N ARG A 233 9.87 11.89 -20.92
CA ARG A 233 10.32 13.28 -20.89
C ARG A 233 9.36 14.07 -20.04
N PHE A 234 9.88 14.69 -18.99
CA PHE A 234 9.08 15.48 -18.06
C PHE A 234 9.65 16.89 -17.88
N ASP A 235 8.76 17.86 -17.81
CA ASP A 235 9.03 19.17 -17.22
C ASP A 235 9.09 19.01 -15.71
N ILE A 236 10.32 19.05 -15.15
CA ILE A 236 10.55 18.86 -13.72
C ILE A 236 10.48 20.21 -12.99
N SER A 237 9.69 20.27 -11.92
CA SER A 237 9.69 21.38 -10.98
C SER A 237 10.07 20.92 -9.58
N ARG A 238 10.93 21.68 -8.92
CA ARG A 238 11.35 21.45 -7.53
C ARG A 238 11.05 22.72 -6.73
N SER A 239 10.25 22.57 -5.69
CA SER A 239 9.84 23.69 -4.82
C SER A 239 9.69 23.21 -3.37
N ARG A 240 9.05 24.01 -2.51
CA ARG A 240 8.81 23.65 -1.11
C ARG A 240 7.45 24.18 -0.64
N ALA A 241 6.82 23.41 0.26
CA ALA A 241 5.71 23.88 1.09
C ALA A 241 6.21 23.98 2.54
N GLY A 242 6.64 25.19 2.97
CA GLY A 242 7.39 25.32 4.22
C GLY A 242 8.71 24.53 4.14
N ASP A 243 8.91 23.58 5.05
CA ASP A 243 10.09 22.71 5.06
C ASP A 243 9.93 21.43 4.23
N LEU A 244 8.73 21.13 3.75
CA LEU A 244 8.44 19.96 2.96
C LEU A 244 8.93 20.15 1.51
N PRO A 245 9.85 19.32 0.99
CA PRO A 245 10.27 19.37 -0.41
C PRO A 245 9.15 18.87 -1.33
N LEU A 246 8.94 19.59 -2.43
CA LEU A 246 8.00 19.25 -3.47
C LEU A 246 8.74 18.92 -4.77
N TYR A 247 8.33 17.83 -5.41
CA TYR A 247 8.84 17.42 -6.71
C TYR A 247 7.67 17.10 -7.63
N THR A 248 7.51 17.84 -8.73
CA THR A 248 6.50 17.55 -9.74
C THR A 248 7.16 17.20 -11.06
N ALA A 249 6.63 16.20 -11.74
CA ALA A 249 7.03 15.79 -13.07
C ALA A 249 5.79 15.81 -13.98
N VAL A 250 5.84 16.58 -15.04
CA VAL A 250 4.69 16.80 -15.92
C VAL A 250 5.10 16.54 -17.36
N ASP A 251 4.34 15.72 -18.08
CA ASP A 251 4.48 15.58 -19.52
C ASP A 251 4.43 16.98 -20.17
N PRO A 252 5.40 17.35 -21.04
CA PRO A 252 5.42 18.64 -21.69
C PRO A 252 4.10 19.00 -22.40
N ALA A 253 3.35 18.02 -22.91
CA ALA A 253 2.05 18.24 -23.53
C ALA A 253 0.99 18.74 -22.52
N GLU A 254 1.07 18.32 -21.28
CA GLU A 254 0.14 18.65 -20.19
C GLU A 254 0.61 19.86 -19.35
N ALA A 255 1.84 20.33 -19.53
CA ALA A 255 2.48 21.29 -18.65
C ALA A 255 1.74 22.63 -18.55
N ALA A 256 1.18 23.14 -19.63
CA ALA A 256 0.47 24.41 -19.64
C ALA A 256 -0.86 24.34 -18.88
N ALA A 257 -1.60 23.24 -19.04
CA ALA A 257 -2.88 22.99 -18.38
C ALA A 257 -2.71 22.64 -16.90
N SER A 258 -1.69 21.86 -16.55
CA SER A 258 -1.44 21.38 -15.17
C SER A 258 -0.90 22.48 -14.24
N ARG A 259 -0.09 23.41 -14.77
CA ARG A 259 0.63 24.41 -13.96
C ARG A 259 -0.24 25.21 -12.99
N PRO A 260 -1.42 25.73 -13.36
CA PRO A 260 -2.25 26.50 -12.43
C PRO A 260 -2.69 25.69 -11.22
N VAL A 261 -3.08 24.44 -11.44
CA VAL A 261 -3.61 23.57 -10.38
C VAL A 261 -2.48 22.99 -9.52
N LEU A 262 -1.43 22.46 -10.13
CA LEU A 262 -0.27 21.94 -9.38
C LEU A 262 0.45 23.02 -8.56
N GLY A 263 0.38 24.28 -8.98
CA GLY A 263 0.87 25.42 -8.21
C GLY A 263 0.15 25.61 -6.87
N ARG A 264 -1.02 25.00 -6.69
CA ARG A 264 -1.81 25.04 -5.45
C ARG A 264 -1.52 23.88 -4.48
N ILE A 265 -0.67 22.92 -4.83
CA ILE A 265 -0.26 21.83 -3.91
C ILE A 265 0.10 22.37 -2.51
N PRO A 266 0.93 23.44 -2.34
CA PRO A 266 1.23 23.96 -1.02
C PRO A 266 0.02 24.49 -0.25
N GLU A 267 -1.01 24.96 -0.93
CA GLU A 267 -2.24 25.46 -0.32
C GLU A 267 -3.09 24.28 0.16
N VAL A 268 -3.30 23.27 -0.69
CA VAL A 268 -4.04 22.06 -0.34
C VAL A 268 -3.38 21.35 0.83
N LEU A 269 -2.06 21.13 0.80
CA LEU A 269 -1.34 20.47 1.91
C LEU A 269 -1.53 21.23 3.23
N ARG A 270 -1.40 22.56 3.26
CA ARG A 270 -1.63 23.34 4.50
C ARG A 270 -3.08 23.29 4.98
N TRP A 271 -4.05 23.22 4.05
CA TRP A 271 -5.45 23.04 4.39
C TRP A 271 -5.68 21.66 4.98
N SER A 272 -5.18 20.60 4.33
CA SER A 272 -5.28 19.21 4.80
C SER A 272 -4.64 19.04 6.17
N GLU A 273 -3.47 19.65 6.42
CA GLU A 273 -2.83 19.62 7.76
C GLU A 273 -3.71 20.21 8.87
N ARG A 274 -4.48 21.26 8.58
CA ARG A 274 -5.43 21.81 9.57
C ARG A 274 -6.60 20.88 9.83
N ARG A 275 -7.06 20.14 8.81
CA ARG A 275 -8.22 19.25 8.88
C ARG A 275 -7.85 17.86 9.41
N PHE A 276 -6.74 17.29 8.94
CA PHE A 276 -6.37 15.89 9.12
C PHE A 276 -5.15 15.67 10.03
N GLY A 277 -4.44 16.73 10.38
CA GLY A 277 -3.22 16.67 11.19
C GLY A 277 -1.95 16.78 10.33
N PRO A 278 -0.76 16.69 10.95
CA PRO A 278 0.52 16.87 10.25
C PRO A 278 0.66 15.96 9.05
N TYR A 279 1.23 16.48 7.94
CA TYR A 279 1.54 15.68 6.76
C TYR A 279 2.41 14.47 7.13
N PRO A 280 2.05 13.25 6.69
CA PRO A 280 2.67 12.05 7.23
C PRO A 280 4.04 11.70 6.66
N PHE A 281 4.47 12.31 5.55
CA PHE A 281 5.65 11.90 4.79
C PHE A 281 6.74 12.97 4.70
N SER A 282 7.94 12.57 4.23
CA SER A 282 9.11 13.43 4.12
C SER A 282 9.15 14.27 2.83
N SER A 283 8.31 13.99 1.86
CA SER A 283 8.22 14.72 0.58
C SER A 283 6.81 14.68 0.01
N ALA A 284 6.49 15.58 -0.91
CA ALA A 284 5.25 15.57 -1.66
C ALA A 284 5.48 15.99 -3.12
N GLY A 285 4.44 15.91 -3.95
CA GLY A 285 4.50 16.36 -5.33
C GLY A 285 3.38 15.76 -6.17
N ALA A 286 3.64 15.59 -7.47
CA ALA A 286 2.72 14.98 -8.42
C ALA A 286 3.47 14.47 -9.64
N ILE A 287 2.90 13.50 -10.33
CA ILE A 287 3.26 13.09 -11.68
C ILE A 287 2.03 13.33 -12.56
N VAL A 288 2.22 13.96 -13.71
CA VAL A 288 1.19 14.06 -14.75
C VAL A 288 1.78 13.44 -16.02
N ASP A 289 1.20 12.34 -16.44
CA ASP A 289 1.64 11.62 -17.64
C ASP A 289 0.43 11.03 -18.37
N SER A 290 0.35 11.25 -19.67
CA SER A 290 -0.77 10.79 -20.49
C SER A 290 -0.53 9.37 -20.97
N ALA A 291 -1.14 8.41 -20.29
CA ALA A 291 -1.26 7.05 -20.79
C ALA A 291 -2.66 6.86 -21.38
N ALA A 292 -2.75 6.58 -22.69
CA ALA A 292 -4.02 6.49 -23.40
C ALA A 292 -5.00 5.41 -22.87
N SER A 293 -4.49 4.48 -22.07
CA SER A 293 -5.27 3.40 -21.46
C SER A 293 -5.69 3.69 -20.01
N VAL A 294 -5.29 4.85 -19.44
CA VAL A 294 -5.57 5.19 -18.04
C VAL A 294 -6.59 6.32 -17.98
N GLY A 295 -7.74 6.05 -17.40
CA GLY A 295 -8.83 7.02 -17.22
C GLY A 295 -9.00 7.52 -15.80
N TYR A 296 -8.09 7.15 -14.87
CA TYR A 296 -8.16 7.45 -13.45
C TYR A 296 -6.84 8.05 -12.93
N ALA A 297 -6.90 8.79 -11.84
CA ALA A 297 -5.72 9.17 -11.06
C ALA A 297 -5.43 8.10 -10.00
N LEU A 298 -4.22 8.11 -9.44
CA LEU A 298 -3.85 7.20 -8.36
C LEU A 298 -3.02 7.94 -7.32
N GLU A 299 -3.35 7.75 -6.07
CA GLU A 299 -2.81 8.41 -4.88
C GLU A 299 -1.36 8.06 -4.56
N THR A 300 -0.61 7.42 -5.44
CA THR A 300 0.72 6.89 -5.17
C THR A 300 1.51 7.70 -4.14
N GLN A 301 1.97 7.04 -3.09
CA GLN A 301 2.49 7.69 -1.87
C GLN A 301 3.51 8.79 -2.16
N THR A 302 3.33 9.97 -1.60
CA THR A 302 4.10 11.21 -1.76
C THR A 302 4.01 11.89 -3.14
N ARG A 303 3.43 11.22 -4.14
CA ARG A 303 3.46 11.70 -5.52
C ARG A 303 2.32 11.12 -6.33
N PRO A 304 1.06 11.57 -6.07
CA PRO A 304 -0.08 11.15 -6.84
C PRO A 304 0.15 11.27 -8.35
N VAL A 305 -0.39 10.31 -9.09
CA VAL A 305 -0.30 10.23 -10.54
C VAL A 305 -1.62 10.65 -11.17
N PHE A 306 -1.55 11.52 -12.15
CA PHE A 306 -2.70 12.01 -12.90
C PHE A 306 -2.56 11.64 -14.38
N PRO A 307 -3.62 11.13 -15.05
CA PRO A 307 -3.58 10.70 -16.45
C PRO A 307 -3.64 11.88 -17.43
N GLY A 308 -3.67 13.10 -16.93
CA GLY A 308 -3.73 14.39 -17.65
C GLY A 308 -3.79 15.52 -16.64
N ALA A 309 -3.97 16.76 -17.11
CA ALA A 309 -4.04 17.92 -16.24
C ALA A 309 -5.21 17.78 -15.23
N PRO A 310 -4.95 17.72 -13.91
CA PRO A 310 -6.01 17.63 -12.92
C PRO A 310 -6.78 18.92 -12.77
N ASP A 311 -8.03 18.85 -12.33
CA ASP A 311 -8.75 19.97 -11.74
C ASP A 311 -8.48 20.06 -10.21
N MET A 312 -9.14 20.99 -9.53
CA MET A 312 -8.93 21.18 -8.10
C MET A 312 -9.55 20.07 -7.24
N THR A 313 -10.69 19.55 -7.66
CA THR A 313 -11.38 18.47 -6.96
C THR A 313 -10.51 17.23 -6.93
N LEU A 314 -10.02 16.82 -8.10
CA LEU A 314 -9.13 15.67 -8.23
C LEU A 314 -7.81 15.88 -7.48
N LEU A 315 -7.22 17.09 -7.52
CA LEU A 315 -6.00 17.38 -6.74
C LEU A 315 -6.22 17.25 -5.24
N VAL A 316 -7.36 17.70 -4.73
CA VAL A 316 -7.70 17.60 -3.29
C VAL A 316 -7.92 16.14 -2.90
N HIS A 317 -8.64 15.38 -3.71
CA HIS A 317 -8.88 13.95 -3.55
C HIS A 317 -7.56 13.20 -3.38
N GLU A 318 -6.70 13.26 -4.38
CA GLU A 318 -5.42 12.54 -4.40
C GLU A 318 -4.45 12.97 -3.28
N LEU A 319 -4.49 14.23 -2.87
CA LEU A 319 -3.67 14.69 -1.75
C LEU A 319 -4.26 14.31 -0.39
N ALA A 320 -5.57 14.11 -0.26
CA ALA A 320 -6.20 13.65 0.97
C ALA A 320 -5.83 12.19 1.28
N HIS A 321 -5.68 11.37 0.26
CA HIS A 321 -5.22 9.98 0.38
C HIS A 321 -3.89 9.86 1.10
N GLN A 322 -3.03 10.88 1.08
CA GLN A 322 -1.77 10.83 1.81
C GLN A 322 -1.96 10.59 3.32
N TRP A 323 -3.12 10.99 3.89
CA TRP A 323 -3.52 10.64 5.26
C TRP A 323 -4.35 9.35 5.31
N TYR A 324 -5.33 9.20 4.40
CA TYR A 324 -6.33 8.13 4.37
C TYR A 324 -6.20 7.34 3.08
N GLY A 325 -5.58 6.18 3.14
CA GLY A 325 -5.15 5.35 2.02
C GLY A 325 -3.66 5.04 2.10
N ASP A 326 -2.80 6.07 2.14
CA ASP A 326 -1.35 5.91 2.15
C ASP A 326 -0.78 5.72 3.55
N SER A 327 -1.01 6.70 4.44
CA SER A 327 -0.50 6.63 5.82
C SER A 327 -1.32 5.65 6.65
N VAL A 328 -2.64 5.77 6.65
CA VAL A 328 -3.57 4.78 7.18
C VAL A 328 -4.10 3.99 6.00
N THR A 329 -3.56 2.81 5.78
CA THR A 329 -3.90 1.97 4.62
C THR A 329 -4.96 0.94 5.00
N PRO A 330 -5.94 0.62 4.15
CA PRO A 330 -6.88 -0.47 4.39
C PRO A 330 -6.17 -1.78 4.71
N GLU A 331 -6.69 -2.53 5.70
CA GLU A 331 -6.18 -3.87 6.05
C GLU A 331 -6.50 -4.89 4.96
N SER A 332 -7.60 -4.71 4.26
CA SER A 332 -8.14 -5.56 3.20
C SER A 332 -8.74 -4.69 2.10
N TRP A 333 -8.79 -5.21 0.89
CA TRP A 333 -9.46 -4.59 -0.24
C TRP A 333 -10.98 -4.40 -0.03
N ARG A 334 -11.57 -5.08 0.94
CA ARG A 334 -12.95 -4.83 1.37
C ARG A 334 -13.13 -3.45 2.00
N ASP A 335 -12.08 -2.93 2.64
CA ASP A 335 -12.13 -1.71 3.43
C ASP A 335 -11.84 -0.44 2.62
N MET A 336 -11.94 -0.49 1.28
CA MET A 336 -11.62 0.63 0.37
C MET A 336 -12.42 1.91 0.65
N TRP A 337 -13.59 1.84 1.26
CA TRP A 337 -14.31 3.05 1.66
C TRP A 337 -13.54 3.89 2.71
N LEU A 338 -12.64 3.27 3.50
CA LEU A 338 -11.74 3.97 4.44
C LEU A 338 -10.64 4.76 3.71
N ASN A 339 -10.39 4.46 2.45
CA ASN A 339 -9.55 5.19 1.53
C ASN A 339 -10.42 6.21 0.76
N GLU A 340 -11.28 5.75 -0.13
CA GLU A 340 -12.01 6.52 -1.11
C GLU A 340 -13.11 7.41 -0.53
N GLY A 341 -13.85 6.91 0.46
CA GLY A 341 -14.88 7.69 1.13
C GLY A 341 -14.32 8.90 1.87
N PHE A 342 -13.10 8.78 2.43
CA PHE A 342 -12.42 9.89 3.09
C PHE A 342 -11.90 10.94 2.09
N ALA A 343 -11.34 10.49 0.95
CA ALA A 343 -10.87 11.39 -0.08
C ALA A 343 -12.02 12.13 -0.77
N THR A 344 -13.11 11.45 -1.08
CA THR A 344 -14.34 12.07 -1.58
C THR A 344 -14.92 13.07 -0.57
N TYR A 345 -14.91 12.74 0.72
CA TYR A 345 -15.36 13.68 1.74
C TYR A 345 -14.44 14.90 1.88
N ALA A 346 -13.14 14.73 1.63
CA ALA A 346 -12.20 15.86 1.60
C ALA A 346 -12.52 16.85 0.48
N GLU A 347 -13.03 16.40 -0.66
CA GLU A 347 -13.54 17.28 -1.73
C GLU A 347 -14.69 18.16 -1.21
N TRP A 348 -15.67 17.57 -0.50
CA TRP A 348 -16.80 18.31 0.08
C TRP A 348 -16.34 19.32 1.12
N LEU A 349 -15.36 18.96 1.95
CA LEU A 349 -14.78 19.88 2.95
C LEU A 349 -13.98 21.00 2.29
N TRP A 350 -13.30 20.72 1.19
CA TRP A 350 -12.58 21.75 0.44
C TRP A 350 -13.54 22.80 -0.12
N GLU A 351 -14.61 22.36 -0.78
CA GLU A 351 -15.65 23.25 -1.29
C GLU A 351 -16.29 24.07 -0.18
N GLU A 352 -16.66 23.46 0.94
CA GLU A 352 -17.20 24.14 2.13
C GLU A 352 -16.27 25.25 2.62
N ASP A 353 -14.97 25.01 2.69
CA ASP A 353 -13.99 25.98 3.20
C ASP A 353 -13.60 27.07 2.19
N HIS A 354 -13.88 26.86 0.91
CA HIS A 354 -13.49 27.80 -0.16
C HIS A 354 -14.68 28.51 -0.81
N GLY A 355 -15.85 28.49 -0.17
CA GLY A 355 -17.03 29.27 -0.56
C GLY A 355 -17.92 28.59 -1.59
N GLY A 356 -17.72 27.29 -1.81
CA GLY A 356 -18.61 26.43 -2.56
C GLY A 356 -19.77 25.89 -1.74
N ALA A 357 -20.30 24.72 -2.09
CA ALA A 357 -21.36 24.06 -1.34
C ALA A 357 -20.83 23.55 0.00
N GLY A 358 -21.60 23.76 1.08
CA GLY A 358 -21.28 23.11 2.36
C GLY A 358 -21.51 21.61 2.27
N ALA A 359 -20.74 20.81 3.02
CA ALA A 359 -20.81 19.35 2.99
C ALA A 359 -22.21 18.80 3.23
N GLN A 360 -23.02 19.46 4.10
CA GLN A 360 -24.42 19.09 4.28
C GLN A 360 -25.26 19.31 3.02
N LYS A 361 -25.04 20.40 2.31
CA LYS A 361 -25.78 20.66 1.06
C LYS A 361 -25.40 19.63 0.00
N THR A 362 -24.11 19.32 -0.12
CA THR A 362 -23.64 18.26 -1.04
C THR A 362 -24.27 16.91 -0.70
N PHE A 363 -24.30 16.56 0.60
CA PHE A 363 -24.99 15.36 1.07
C PHE A 363 -26.45 15.33 0.64
N ASP A 364 -27.20 16.44 0.81
CA ASP A 364 -28.62 16.52 0.46
C ASP A 364 -28.84 16.40 -1.06
N GLU A 365 -27.96 17.00 -1.87
CA GLU A 365 -27.98 16.92 -3.33
C GLU A 365 -27.66 15.51 -3.82
N VAL A 366 -26.68 14.82 -3.23
CA VAL A 366 -26.37 13.40 -3.50
C VAL A 366 -27.55 12.52 -3.09
N TYR A 367 -28.06 12.69 -1.88
CA TYR A 367 -29.18 11.90 -1.37
C TYR A 367 -30.43 12.04 -2.24
N SER A 368 -30.76 13.26 -2.69
CA SER A 368 -31.91 13.50 -3.57
C SER A 368 -31.70 13.06 -5.02
N GLY A 369 -30.49 12.74 -5.40
CA GLY A 369 -30.11 12.47 -6.78
C GLY A 369 -29.82 13.73 -7.63
N ALA A 370 -29.93 14.91 -7.03
CA ALA A 370 -29.80 16.19 -7.77
C ALA A 370 -28.39 16.49 -8.28
N SER A 371 -27.37 15.81 -7.74
CA SER A 371 -25.97 15.93 -8.17
C SER A 371 -25.60 15.03 -9.35
N PHE A 372 -26.50 14.18 -9.81
CA PHE A 372 -26.24 13.24 -10.90
C PHE A 372 -26.93 13.65 -12.19
N ASP A 373 -26.29 13.38 -13.33
CA ASP A 373 -26.82 13.68 -14.66
C ASP A 373 -27.95 12.73 -15.08
N THR A 374 -28.03 11.53 -14.49
CA THR A 374 -29.03 10.50 -14.80
C THR A 374 -29.58 9.89 -13.52
N GLU A 375 -30.82 9.36 -13.60
CA GLU A 375 -31.45 8.61 -12.52
C GLU A 375 -30.69 7.31 -12.21
N GLU A 376 -30.15 6.65 -13.24
CA GLU A 376 -29.32 5.46 -13.13
C GLU A 376 -28.08 5.72 -12.26
N ALA A 377 -27.30 6.77 -12.56
CA ALA A 377 -26.15 7.15 -11.76
C ALA A 377 -26.50 7.52 -10.31
N ALA A 378 -27.71 8.09 -10.09
CA ALA A 378 -28.21 8.37 -8.75
C ALA A 378 -28.64 7.12 -7.97
N GLU A 379 -28.97 6.04 -8.68
CA GLU A 379 -29.32 4.75 -8.06
C GLU A 379 -28.10 3.89 -7.78
N GLU A 380 -27.05 3.97 -8.58
CA GLU A 380 -25.81 3.19 -8.42
C GLU A 380 -25.16 3.34 -7.05
N ILE A 381 -25.20 4.53 -6.44
CA ILE A 381 -24.60 4.76 -5.09
C ILE A 381 -25.29 3.96 -3.96
N TRP A 382 -26.43 3.31 -4.24
CA TRP A 382 -27.21 2.53 -3.27
C TRP A 382 -27.20 1.03 -3.56
N GLU A 383 -26.44 0.57 -4.57
CA GLU A 383 -26.47 -0.83 -5.00
C GLU A 383 -25.96 -1.79 -3.92
N PHE A 384 -25.01 -1.36 -3.09
CA PHE A 384 -24.47 -2.16 -2.00
C PHE A 384 -23.93 -1.28 -0.85
N PRO A 385 -23.70 -1.85 0.35
CA PRO A 385 -23.10 -1.12 1.47
C PRO A 385 -21.63 -0.77 1.22
N PRO A 386 -21.15 0.42 1.60
CA PRO A 386 -19.74 0.80 1.42
C PRO A 386 -18.73 -0.17 2.02
N ALA A 387 -19.09 -0.79 3.17
CA ALA A 387 -18.20 -1.71 3.90
C ALA A 387 -18.29 -3.17 3.40
N ASP A 388 -19.13 -3.46 2.41
CA ASP A 388 -19.28 -4.83 1.89
C ASP A 388 -19.54 -4.84 0.37
N PRO A 389 -18.58 -4.37 -0.45
CA PRO A 389 -18.65 -4.52 -1.90
C PRO A 389 -18.90 -5.98 -2.30
N PRO A 390 -19.69 -6.27 -3.35
CA PRO A 390 -20.01 -7.64 -3.73
C PRO A 390 -18.81 -8.49 -4.18
N GLY A 391 -17.72 -7.84 -4.61
CA GLY A 391 -16.53 -8.53 -5.06
C GLY A 391 -15.45 -7.60 -5.59
N ALA A 392 -14.39 -8.19 -6.11
CA ALA A 392 -13.21 -7.49 -6.61
C ALA A 392 -13.49 -6.45 -7.70
N GLY A 393 -14.53 -6.63 -8.52
CA GLY A 393 -14.90 -5.68 -9.59
C GLY A 393 -15.68 -4.46 -9.10
N GLN A 394 -16.02 -4.39 -7.81
CA GLN A 394 -16.85 -3.33 -7.24
C GLN A 394 -16.15 -2.53 -6.13
N ILE A 395 -14.88 -2.78 -5.88
CA ILE A 395 -14.13 -2.06 -4.82
C ILE A 395 -13.92 -0.58 -5.16
N SER A 396 -14.06 -0.21 -6.44
CA SER A 396 -13.93 1.16 -6.96
C SER A 396 -15.26 1.72 -7.48
N ASP A 397 -16.40 1.13 -7.11
CA ASP A 397 -17.71 1.60 -7.54
C ASP A 397 -18.26 2.74 -6.66
N PRO A 398 -19.23 3.53 -7.15
CA PRO A 398 -19.76 4.72 -6.48
C PRO A 398 -20.18 4.56 -5.02
N PRO A 399 -20.73 3.41 -4.55
CA PRO A 399 -21.03 3.23 -3.14
C PRO A 399 -19.82 3.37 -2.21
N VAL A 400 -18.65 2.91 -2.65
CA VAL A 400 -17.40 2.97 -1.87
C VAL A 400 -16.96 4.42 -1.65
N TYR A 401 -17.05 5.23 -2.68
CA TYR A 401 -16.67 6.65 -2.72
C TYR A 401 -17.75 7.54 -2.10
N VAL A 402 -18.88 7.62 -2.78
CA VAL A 402 -19.90 8.64 -2.51
C VAL A 402 -20.70 8.30 -1.26
N ARG A 403 -21.19 7.05 -1.14
CA ARG A 403 -21.89 6.63 0.07
C ARG A 403 -20.93 6.51 1.25
N GLY A 404 -19.65 6.15 1.02
CA GLY A 404 -18.59 6.22 2.02
C GLY A 404 -18.41 7.64 2.58
N ALA A 405 -18.40 8.67 1.73
CA ALA A 405 -18.38 10.07 2.15
C ALA A 405 -19.66 10.47 2.92
N MET A 406 -20.81 9.95 2.52
CA MET A 406 -22.07 10.17 3.23
C MET A 406 -22.06 9.59 4.66
N VAL A 407 -21.43 8.42 4.86
CA VAL A 407 -21.21 7.86 6.22
C VAL A 407 -20.45 8.86 7.09
N LEU A 408 -19.40 9.46 6.57
CA LEU A 408 -18.61 10.46 7.33
C LEU A 408 -19.45 11.69 7.66
N GLN A 409 -20.29 12.17 6.76
CA GLN A 409 -21.22 13.27 7.04
C GLN A 409 -22.24 12.88 8.11
N LYS A 410 -22.76 11.66 8.12
CA LYS A 410 -23.67 11.16 9.16
C LYS A 410 -22.97 11.09 10.54
N VAL A 411 -21.72 10.63 10.57
CA VAL A 411 -20.89 10.70 11.80
C VAL A 411 -20.75 12.15 12.28
N ARG A 412 -20.42 13.10 11.37
CA ARG A 412 -20.31 14.52 11.68
C ARG A 412 -21.60 15.09 12.27
N GLN A 413 -22.75 14.76 11.69
CA GLN A 413 -24.07 15.17 12.21
C GLN A 413 -24.31 14.64 13.63
N ALA A 414 -23.97 13.37 13.89
CA ALA A 414 -24.18 12.74 15.18
C ALA A 414 -23.29 13.29 16.29
N VAL A 415 -22.01 13.56 15.99
CA VAL A 415 -21.02 13.94 17.02
C VAL A 415 -20.76 15.46 17.10
N GLY A 416 -21.14 16.22 16.05
CA GLY A 416 -20.86 17.66 15.90
C GLY A 416 -19.43 17.95 15.40
N ASP A 417 -19.24 19.14 14.81
CA ASP A 417 -18.04 19.56 14.09
C ASP A 417 -16.74 19.39 14.88
N ASP A 418 -16.67 19.96 16.07
CA ASP A 418 -15.44 19.97 16.88
C ASP A 418 -14.94 18.55 17.17
N ARG A 419 -15.87 17.66 17.52
CA ARG A 419 -15.56 16.26 17.81
C ARG A 419 -15.22 15.50 16.54
N PHE A 420 -15.95 15.72 15.48
CA PHE A 420 -15.70 15.09 14.18
C PHE A 420 -14.29 15.37 13.67
N PHE A 421 -13.87 16.64 13.62
CA PHE A 421 -12.52 16.97 13.17
C PHE A 421 -11.43 16.51 14.16
N SER A 422 -11.75 16.37 15.45
CA SER A 422 -10.86 15.72 16.41
C SER A 422 -10.72 14.21 16.12
N ILE A 423 -11.81 13.55 15.72
CA ILE A 423 -11.83 12.14 15.31
C ILE A 423 -10.95 11.95 14.07
N LEU A 424 -11.14 12.76 13.02
CA LEU A 424 -10.35 12.65 11.79
C LEU A 424 -8.85 12.76 12.06
N ARG A 425 -8.43 13.81 12.77
CA ARG A 425 -7.01 14.00 13.15
C ARG A 425 -6.47 12.88 14.02
N GLY A 426 -7.28 12.43 14.96
CA GLY A 426 -6.90 11.36 15.89
C GLY A 426 -6.80 10.01 15.23
N TRP A 427 -7.68 9.71 14.25
CA TRP A 427 -7.63 8.53 13.44
C TRP A 427 -6.34 8.46 12.64
N ALA A 428 -6.03 9.50 11.83
CA ALA A 428 -4.80 9.61 11.08
C ALA A 428 -3.54 9.50 11.94
N ALA A 429 -3.57 10.03 13.19
CA ALA A 429 -2.44 9.95 14.10
C ALA A 429 -2.28 8.58 14.76
N THR A 430 -3.41 7.91 15.10
CA THR A 430 -3.40 6.62 15.81
C THR A 430 -2.91 5.48 14.94
N TYR A 431 -3.34 5.46 13.69
CA TYR A 431 -3.00 4.41 12.72
C TYR A 431 -1.92 4.85 11.72
N ARG A 432 -1.23 5.94 12.01
CA ARG A 432 -0.19 6.50 11.15
C ARG A 432 0.83 5.43 10.72
N HIS A 433 1.04 5.31 9.40
CA HIS A 433 1.95 4.35 8.76
C HIS A 433 1.59 2.87 8.99
N GLY A 434 0.38 2.61 9.46
CA GLY A 434 -0.17 1.28 9.70
C GLY A 434 -1.34 0.95 8.79
N ASN A 435 -2.02 -0.13 9.14
CA ASN A 435 -3.24 -0.60 8.50
C ASN A 435 -4.41 -0.50 9.48
N ALA A 436 -5.61 -0.43 8.94
CA ALA A 436 -6.84 -0.44 9.71
C ALA A 436 -8.00 -1.02 8.89
N ASP A 437 -8.95 -1.64 9.57
CA ASP A 437 -10.19 -2.13 8.98
C ASP A 437 -11.42 -1.29 9.41
N THR A 438 -12.56 -1.61 8.85
CA THR A 438 -13.84 -0.94 9.16
C THR A 438 -14.22 -1.07 10.64
N ALA A 439 -13.93 -2.21 11.29
CA ALA A 439 -14.23 -2.43 12.69
C ALA A 439 -13.34 -1.56 13.61
N ASP A 440 -12.08 -1.37 13.24
CA ASP A 440 -11.18 -0.45 13.93
C ASP A 440 -11.71 0.99 13.89
N PHE A 441 -12.20 1.43 12.71
CA PHE A 441 -12.74 2.78 12.56
C PHE A 441 -14.01 2.99 13.39
N THR A 442 -14.99 2.10 13.30
CA THR A 442 -16.25 2.22 14.07
C THR A 442 -15.98 2.22 15.58
N ALA A 443 -15.15 1.27 16.06
CA ALA A 443 -14.74 1.22 17.46
C ALA A 443 -13.96 2.47 17.91
N TYR A 444 -13.12 3.02 17.02
CA TYR A 444 -12.40 4.26 17.30
C TYR A 444 -13.36 5.45 17.47
N VAL A 445 -14.32 5.61 16.56
CA VAL A 445 -15.31 6.69 16.60
C VAL A 445 -16.16 6.60 17.88
N GLU A 446 -16.69 5.42 18.19
CA GLU A 446 -17.49 5.18 19.41
C GLU A 446 -16.70 5.52 20.68
N LYS A 447 -15.45 5.15 20.75
CA LYS A 447 -14.54 5.49 21.86
C LYS A 447 -14.33 6.99 22.01
N GLN A 448 -14.24 7.73 20.88
CA GLN A 448 -14.05 9.19 20.88
C GLN A 448 -15.36 9.96 21.11
N ALA A 449 -16.51 9.32 20.93
CA ALA A 449 -17.84 9.92 21.08
C ALA A 449 -18.71 9.22 22.13
N PRO A 450 -18.23 9.08 23.40
CA PRO A 450 -18.98 8.35 24.41
C PRO A 450 -20.35 9.00 24.67
N GLY A 451 -21.39 8.17 24.66
CA GLY A 451 -22.78 8.60 24.89
C GLY A 451 -23.50 9.14 23.64
N THR A 452 -22.83 9.16 22.47
CA THR A 452 -23.50 9.36 21.18
C THR A 452 -23.95 8.02 20.66
N ASP A 453 -25.20 7.91 20.26
CA ASP A 453 -25.72 6.72 19.59
C ASP A 453 -25.34 6.78 18.11
N LEU A 454 -24.56 5.81 17.66
CA LEU A 454 -24.09 5.68 16.28
C LEU A 454 -24.62 4.40 15.61
N GLU A 455 -25.44 3.60 16.31
CA GLU A 455 -25.94 2.31 15.81
C GLU A 455 -26.66 2.48 14.47
N ALA A 456 -27.57 3.46 14.37
CA ALA A 456 -28.27 3.75 13.12
C ALA A 456 -27.34 4.22 11.99
N VAL A 457 -26.23 4.93 12.31
CA VAL A 457 -25.26 5.33 11.29
C VAL A 457 -24.56 4.11 10.71
N TRP A 458 -24.18 3.17 11.57
CA TRP A 458 -23.50 1.96 11.11
C TRP A 458 -24.47 1.02 10.39
N ASP A 459 -25.62 0.72 11.00
CA ASP A 459 -26.56 -0.28 10.49
C ASP A 459 -27.23 0.15 9.18
N GLU A 460 -27.54 1.43 9.02
CA GLU A 460 -28.26 1.91 7.84
C GLU A 460 -27.34 2.43 6.73
N TRP A 461 -26.31 3.20 7.09
CA TRP A 461 -25.48 3.91 6.10
C TRP A 461 -24.21 3.15 5.70
N LEU A 462 -23.60 2.43 6.64
CA LEU A 462 -22.34 1.73 6.41
C LEU A 462 -22.53 0.28 5.97
N TYR A 463 -23.45 -0.44 6.64
CA TYR A 463 -23.70 -1.86 6.39
C TYR A 463 -25.07 -2.16 5.79
N GLY A 464 -26.00 -1.22 5.75
CA GLY A 464 -27.37 -1.42 5.29
C GLY A 464 -27.47 -1.51 3.77
N GLU A 465 -28.35 -2.37 3.29
CA GLU A 465 -28.68 -2.51 1.87
C GLU A 465 -29.59 -1.37 1.40
N GLY A 466 -29.39 -0.94 0.14
CA GLY A 466 -30.21 0.07 -0.51
C GLY A 466 -30.08 1.47 0.09
N LYS A 467 -31.01 2.35 -0.27
CA LYS A 467 -31.04 3.75 0.18
C LYS A 467 -31.65 3.85 1.57
N PRO A 468 -30.91 4.35 2.58
CA PRO A 468 -31.45 4.57 3.92
C PRO A 468 -32.61 5.56 3.92
N GLU A 469 -33.55 5.42 4.85
CA GLU A 469 -34.53 6.47 5.07
C GLU A 469 -33.83 7.73 5.61
N GLN A 470 -34.19 8.90 5.10
CA GLN A 470 -33.66 10.16 5.63
C GLN A 470 -34.41 10.43 6.95
N PRO A 471 -33.73 10.58 8.09
CA PRO A 471 -34.36 10.92 9.36
C PRO A 471 -34.87 12.35 9.39
#